data_5569de0e297a30f24219ee6e08006164
#
_entry.id   5569de0e297a30f24219ee6e08006164
#
_cell.length_a   1.000
_cell.length_b   1.000
_cell.length_c   1.000
_cell.angle_alpha   90.00
_cell.angle_beta   90.00
_cell.angle_gamma   90.00
#
_symmetry.space_group_name_H-M   'P 1'
#
loop_
_entity.id
_entity.type
_entity.pdbx_description
1 polymer ?
#
loop_
_entity_poly.entity_id
_entity_poly.type
_entity_poly.pdbx_seq_one_letter_code
_entity_poly.pdbx_strand_id
1 'polypeptide(L)'
;MNSRVLGLLCGCILFTGCSHAPQSGIQSVREEAGGADEKVTDRRMSDGALLQRDKELQLGDLGVEERFDVKQERPPGSGVLPFGAPLLDPNGFPLVRRVPNPSVVPIGGRYVENVIKAAKSYMGTPYVYGADRTDPSTFDCSSFTRWVFLYALGMDLPWDSRSQAAYVKAFAKRKYTLLGQARRGDLLFFTKFHGTRASDYVRLTPAQKPISHMGIYLGNGKVIHSASKETGGVRIDTIRGKHLEYRLVLGGGILD
;
A
#
# COMPACT_ATOMS: atom_id res chain seq x y z
N MET A 1 37.26 -40.54 -43.90
CA MET A 1 37.93 -39.83 -45.02
C MET A 1 37.72 -38.35 -44.76
N ASN A 2 38.86 -37.71 -44.50
CA ASN A 2 39.24 -36.29 -44.71
C ASN A 2 38.38 -35.21 -44.04
N SER A 3 38.79 -34.57 -42.99
CA SER A 3 40.04 -33.74 -42.76
C SER A 3 39.97 -32.32 -43.36
N ARG A 4 40.13 -31.34 -42.45
CA ARG A 4 40.82 -30.04 -42.45
C ARG A 4 39.97 -28.95 -41.79
N VAL A 5 40.25 -28.45 -40.59
CA VAL A 5 41.40 -27.68 -40.05
C VAL A 5 41.73 -26.42 -40.89
N LEU A 6 41.53 -25.26 -40.24
CA LEU A 6 42.31 -24.01 -40.31
C LEU A 6 41.43 -22.91 -39.60
N GLY A 7 41.72 -22.18 -38.57
CA GLY A 7 42.99 -21.73 -38.04
C GLY A 7 43.12 -20.19 -38.19
N LEU A 8 43.46 -19.52 -37.07
CA LEU A 8 44.10 -18.22 -36.93
C LEU A 8 43.22 -16.95 -37.11
N LEU A 9 43.35 -15.86 -36.39
CA LEU A 9 44.32 -15.21 -35.49
C LEU A 9 43.56 -14.02 -34.84
N CYS A 10 43.61 -13.82 -33.54
CA CYS A 10 44.48 -12.90 -32.84
C CYS A 10 44.40 -11.42 -33.27
N GLY A 11 43.96 -10.58 -32.36
CA GLY A 11 43.99 -9.11 -32.49
C GLY A 11 43.76 -8.45 -31.15
N CYS A 12 44.75 -8.51 -30.26
CA CYS A 12 44.85 -7.62 -29.10
C CYS A 12 45.16 -6.20 -29.57
N ILE A 13 44.35 -5.23 -29.16
CA ILE A 13 44.78 -3.82 -29.16
C ILE A 13 44.64 -3.29 -27.76
N LEU A 14 45.79 -3.17 -27.10
CA LEU A 14 46.04 -2.38 -25.92
C LEU A 14 46.12 -0.90 -26.33
N PHE A 15 45.31 -0.04 -25.74
CA PHE A 15 45.63 1.38 -25.70
C PHE A 15 45.79 1.82 -24.25
N THR A 16 47.04 1.97 -23.87
CA THR A 16 47.51 2.78 -22.75
C THR A 16 47.48 4.24 -23.17
N GLY A 17 46.92 5.09 -22.34
CA GLY A 17 47.00 6.54 -22.52
C GLY A 17 46.80 7.22 -21.18
N CYS A 18 47.92 7.63 -20.58
CA CYS A 18 48.07 8.38 -19.34
C CYS A 18 47.59 9.83 -19.42
N SER A 19 47.19 10.30 -18.24
CA SER A 19 47.48 11.61 -17.62
C SER A 19 46.86 12.88 -18.21
N HIS A 20 46.18 13.67 -17.43
CA HIS A 20 46.66 14.85 -16.69
C HIS A 20 45.49 15.53 -15.97
N ALA A 21 45.62 15.71 -14.69
CA ALA A 21 44.88 16.71 -13.94
C ALA A 21 45.52 18.08 -14.11
N PRO A 22 44.80 19.17 -14.01
CA PRO A 22 45.34 20.39 -13.47
C PRO A 22 44.65 20.75 -12.14
N GLN A 23 45.51 20.90 -11.13
CA GLN A 23 45.24 21.70 -9.95
C GLN A 23 45.36 23.20 -10.30
N SER A 24 44.40 23.98 -9.82
CA SER A 24 44.53 25.41 -9.51
C SER A 24 43.42 25.71 -8.52
N GLY A 25 43.58 26.03 -7.27
CA GLY A 25 44.44 26.99 -6.62
C GLY A 25 43.88 28.40 -6.80
N ILE A 26 42.89 28.83 -5.98
CA ILE A 26 42.57 30.25 -5.72
C ILE A 26 42.06 30.33 -4.28
N GLN A 27 42.88 30.82 -3.44
CA GLN A 27 42.88 31.97 -2.53
C GLN A 27 41.57 32.38 -1.88
N SER A 28 41.65 32.33 -0.55
CA SER A 28 40.83 32.99 0.46
C SER A 28 40.64 34.48 0.19
N VAL A 29 39.39 34.92 0.23
CA VAL A 29 39.03 36.29 0.57
C VAL A 29 38.20 36.26 1.83
N ARG A 30 38.76 36.84 2.85
CA ARG A 30 38.16 37.14 4.15
C ARG A 30 37.46 38.46 3.98
N GLU A 31 36.15 38.51 4.20
CA GLU A 31 35.47 39.77 4.51
C GLU A 31 34.57 39.54 5.70
N GLU A 32 34.89 40.27 6.77
CA GLU A 32 34.11 40.42 7.99
C GLU A 32 33.02 41.47 7.75
N ALA A 33 31.79 41.18 8.14
CA ALA A 33 30.86 42.18 8.60
C ALA A 33 29.66 41.53 9.31
N GLY A 34 29.59 41.65 10.63
CA GLY A 34 28.54 42.31 11.40
C GLY A 34 27.23 41.59 11.58
N GLY A 35 27.08 40.93 12.69
CA GLY A 35 26.00 41.03 13.66
C GLY A 35 24.56 40.85 13.27
N ALA A 36 23.97 39.73 13.69
CA ALA A 36 22.69 39.65 14.39
C ALA A 36 22.51 38.25 14.95
N ASP A 37 22.52 38.12 16.26
CA ASP A 37 22.13 36.94 17.03
C ASP A 37 20.66 36.62 16.75
N GLU A 38 20.38 35.67 15.92
CA GLU A 38 19.10 35.01 15.94
C GLU A 38 19.32 33.60 16.50
N LYS A 39 19.06 33.45 17.80
CA LYS A 39 18.99 32.16 18.49
C LYS A 39 17.89 31.31 17.85
N VAL A 40 18.25 30.56 16.84
CA VAL A 40 17.47 29.37 16.45
C VAL A 40 17.63 28.35 17.58
N THR A 41 16.69 28.37 18.52
CA THR A 41 16.55 27.29 19.49
C THR A 41 16.16 26.03 18.71
N ASP A 42 17.14 25.20 18.42
CA ASP A 42 16.98 23.83 18.01
C ASP A 42 16.20 23.07 19.10
N ARG A 43 14.88 23.09 19.00
CA ARG A 43 14.01 22.21 19.78
C ARG A 43 14.12 20.83 19.16
N ARG A 44 15.14 20.09 19.53
CA ARG A 44 15.09 18.63 19.46
C ARG A 44 13.90 18.18 20.30
N MET A 45 12.79 17.94 19.63
CA MET A 45 11.69 17.19 20.25
C MET A 45 12.26 15.84 20.63
N SER A 46 12.21 15.50 21.92
CA SER A 46 12.69 14.22 22.43
C SER A 46 11.98 13.07 21.72
N ASP A 47 12.70 11.99 21.42
CA ASP A 47 12.19 10.79 20.75
C ASP A 47 10.91 10.23 21.41
N GLY A 48 10.74 10.49 22.71
CA GLY A 48 9.51 10.17 23.45
C GLY A 48 8.26 10.94 23.00
N ALA A 49 8.40 12.21 22.61
CA ALA A 49 7.27 13.01 22.13
C ALA A 49 6.84 12.61 20.71
N LEU A 50 7.78 12.14 19.88
CA LEU A 50 7.48 11.58 18.56
C LEU A 50 6.75 10.24 18.68
N LEU A 51 7.19 9.35 19.59
CA LEU A 51 6.53 8.08 19.88
C LEU A 51 5.13 8.26 20.47
N GLN A 52 4.92 9.31 21.28
CA GLN A 52 3.61 9.63 21.85
C GLN A 52 2.67 10.17 20.77
N ARG A 53 3.17 11.03 19.88
CA ARG A 53 2.42 11.59 18.76
C ARG A 53 2.07 10.53 17.71
N ASP A 54 2.96 9.56 17.46
CA ASP A 54 2.70 8.44 16.57
C ASP A 54 1.70 7.44 17.19
N LYS A 55 1.67 7.30 18.53
CA LYS A 55 0.61 6.58 19.25
C LYS A 55 -0.74 7.31 19.16
N GLU A 56 -0.74 8.62 19.25
CA GLU A 56 -1.95 9.45 19.09
C GLU A 56 -2.44 9.46 17.63
N LEU A 57 -1.55 9.36 16.64
CA LEU A 57 -1.93 9.20 15.23
C LEU A 57 -2.45 7.80 14.92
N GLN A 58 -1.95 6.76 15.60
CA GLN A 58 -2.56 5.41 15.56
C GLN A 58 -3.90 5.37 16.31
N LEU A 59 -4.07 6.19 17.34
CA LEU A 59 -5.35 6.44 18.02
C LEU A 59 -6.23 7.40 17.23
N GLY A 60 -5.68 8.27 16.40
CA GLY A 60 -6.41 9.15 15.48
C GLY A 60 -7.18 8.36 14.40
N ASP A 61 -6.71 7.17 14.05
CA ASP A 61 -7.49 6.20 13.27
C ASP A 61 -8.75 5.72 14.05
N LEU A 62 -8.72 5.79 15.38
CA LEU A 62 -9.86 5.52 16.25
C LEU A 62 -10.81 6.74 16.37
N GLY A 63 -10.29 7.96 16.38
CA GLY A 63 -11.08 9.20 16.51
C GLY A 63 -11.89 9.53 15.25
N VAL A 64 -11.44 9.09 14.09
CA VAL A 64 -12.22 9.20 12.83
C VAL A 64 -13.36 8.16 12.82
N GLU A 65 -13.17 6.99 13.45
CA GLU A 65 -14.23 5.99 13.58
C GLU A 65 -15.39 6.46 14.46
N GLU A 66 -15.13 7.24 15.51
CA GLU A 66 -16.19 7.77 16.39
C GLU A 66 -16.96 8.96 15.77
N ARG A 67 -16.35 9.73 14.87
CA ARG A 67 -17.02 10.88 14.23
C ARG A 67 -17.93 10.50 13.06
N PHE A 68 -17.77 9.32 12.50
CA PHE A 68 -18.59 8.81 11.40
C PHE A 68 -19.51 7.66 11.82
N ASP A 69 -19.64 7.41 13.10
CA ASP A 69 -20.79 6.68 13.63
C ASP A 69 -22.01 7.62 13.58
N VAL A 70 -22.38 8.02 12.39
CA VAL A 70 -23.73 8.45 12.12
C VAL A 70 -24.55 7.20 12.41
N LYS A 71 -25.08 7.11 13.63
CA LYS A 71 -26.23 6.28 13.92
C LYS A 71 -27.23 6.61 12.82
N GLN A 72 -27.21 5.85 11.73
CA GLN A 72 -28.39 5.70 10.92
C GLN A 72 -29.40 5.00 11.84
N GLU A 73 -30.10 5.82 12.62
CA GLU A 73 -31.38 5.41 13.17
C GLU A 73 -32.21 5.01 11.96
N ARG A 74 -32.31 3.72 11.76
CA ARG A 74 -33.27 3.15 10.82
C ARG A 74 -34.61 3.73 11.21
N PRO A 75 -35.30 4.46 10.31
CA PRO A 75 -36.69 4.80 10.60
C PRO A 75 -37.43 3.49 10.87
N PRO A 76 -38.24 3.43 11.94
CA PRO A 76 -39.00 2.24 12.25
C PRO A 76 -40.00 1.99 11.13
N GLY A 77 -39.81 0.92 10.36
CA GLY A 77 -40.76 0.45 9.36
C GLY A 77 -40.34 0.67 7.92
N SER A 78 -39.60 -0.26 7.41
CA SER A 78 -39.75 -0.94 6.11
C SER A 78 -38.45 -1.63 5.72
N GLY A 79 -38.46 -2.92 5.77
CA GLY A 79 -37.33 -3.80 5.47
C GLY A 79 -37.15 -4.09 3.97
N VAL A 80 -37.46 -3.17 3.08
CA VAL A 80 -37.22 -3.33 1.64
C VAL A 80 -36.55 -2.06 1.15
N LEU A 81 -35.27 -2.18 0.73
CA LEU A 81 -34.64 -1.13 -0.06
C LEU A 81 -35.48 -0.92 -1.33
N PRO A 82 -35.78 0.32 -1.75
CA PRO A 82 -36.46 0.56 -3.01
C PRO A 82 -35.70 -0.14 -4.13
N PHE A 83 -36.41 -0.80 -5.02
CA PHE A 83 -35.83 -1.45 -6.20
C PHE A 83 -35.03 -0.40 -6.96
N GLY A 84 -33.70 -0.55 -7.04
CA GLY A 84 -32.81 0.42 -7.71
C GLY A 84 -32.06 1.40 -6.81
N ALA A 85 -32.18 1.34 -5.47
CA ALA A 85 -31.35 2.15 -4.61
C ALA A 85 -29.85 1.84 -4.83
N PRO A 86 -28.99 2.87 -4.97
CA PRO A 86 -27.57 2.63 -5.15
C PRO A 86 -26.96 1.97 -3.92
N LEU A 87 -26.04 1.02 -4.14
CA LEU A 87 -25.20 0.52 -3.08
C LEU A 87 -24.26 1.64 -2.65
N LEU A 88 -24.24 1.95 -1.36
CA LEU A 88 -23.37 3.00 -0.81
C LEU A 88 -22.21 2.39 -0.03
N ASP A 89 -21.09 3.08 -0.03
CA ASP A 89 -19.97 2.81 0.86
C ASP A 89 -20.25 3.35 2.28
N PRO A 90 -19.39 3.09 3.27
CA PRO A 90 -19.56 3.60 4.64
C PRO A 90 -19.58 5.13 4.76
N ASN A 91 -19.07 5.85 3.77
CA ASN A 91 -19.06 7.31 3.73
C ASN A 91 -20.25 7.90 2.97
N GLY A 92 -21.18 7.05 2.49
CA GLY A 92 -22.38 7.46 1.74
C GLY A 92 -22.16 7.67 0.24
N PHE A 93 -21.00 7.31 -0.31
CA PHE A 93 -20.75 7.42 -1.75
C PHE A 93 -21.23 6.17 -2.51
N PRO A 94 -21.81 6.35 -3.72
CA PRO A 94 -22.25 5.22 -4.53
C PRO A 94 -21.10 4.28 -4.90
N LEU A 95 -21.31 2.99 -4.68
CA LEU A 95 -20.41 1.94 -5.14
C LEU A 95 -20.74 1.60 -6.60
N VAL A 96 -19.82 1.89 -7.50
CA VAL A 96 -19.94 1.59 -8.93
C VAL A 96 -18.94 0.51 -9.32
N ARG A 97 -19.44 -0.59 -9.90
CA ARG A 97 -18.58 -1.68 -10.36
C ARG A 97 -17.58 -1.18 -11.41
N ARG A 98 -16.31 -1.39 -11.17
CA ARG A 98 -15.22 -1.09 -12.10
C ARG A 98 -14.79 -2.37 -12.81
N VAL A 99 -14.38 -2.23 -14.06
CA VAL A 99 -13.78 -3.31 -14.87
C VAL A 99 -12.45 -2.81 -15.43
N PRO A 100 -11.52 -3.71 -15.75
CA PRO A 100 -10.28 -3.33 -16.42
C PRO A 100 -10.55 -2.56 -17.71
N ASN A 101 -9.74 -1.55 -17.98
CA ASN A 101 -9.78 -0.82 -19.26
C ASN A 101 -9.51 -1.82 -20.40
N PRO A 102 -10.40 -1.90 -21.41
CA PRO A 102 -10.28 -2.86 -22.50
C PRO A 102 -9.01 -2.70 -23.35
N SER A 103 -8.36 -1.53 -23.30
CA SER A 103 -7.08 -1.29 -23.97
C SER A 103 -5.87 -1.88 -23.23
N VAL A 104 -6.04 -2.34 -21.99
CA VAL A 104 -4.95 -2.98 -21.23
C VAL A 104 -4.80 -4.43 -21.64
N VAL A 105 -3.60 -4.79 -22.09
CA VAL A 105 -3.27 -6.18 -22.41
C VAL A 105 -2.93 -6.95 -21.13
N PRO A 106 -3.65 -8.04 -20.80
CA PRO A 106 -3.38 -8.82 -19.61
C PRO A 106 -2.06 -9.60 -19.74
N ILE A 107 -1.18 -9.48 -18.76
CA ILE A 107 0.09 -10.22 -18.71
C ILE A 107 -0.20 -11.72 -18.48
N GLY A 108 0.29 -12.56 -19.36
CA GLY A 108 0.03 -14.01 -19.30
C GLY A 108 -1.46 -14.36 -19.30
N GLY A 109 -2.29 -13.55 -19.96
CA GLY A 109 -3.74 -13.72 -20.03
C GLY A 109 -4.49 -13.35 -18.74
N ARG A 110 -3.84 -12.72 -17.74
CA ARG A 110 -4.44 -12.40 -16.43
C ARG A 110 -4.15 -10.97 -15.98
N TYR A 111 -5.19 -10.17 -15.76
CA TYR A 111 -5.09 -8.82 -15.21
C TYR A 111 -4.45 -8.74 -13.82
N VAL A 112 -4.55 -9.81 -13.04
CA VAL A 112 -3.87 -9.94 -11.74
C VAL A 112 -2.36 -9.69 -11.86
N GLU A 113 -1.72 -10.17 -12.93
CA GLU A 113 -0.27 -9.98 -13.10
C GLU A 113 0.11 -8.53 -13.45
N ASN A 114 -0.77 -7.78 -14.11
CA ASN A 114 -0.60 -6.34 -14.31
C ASN A 114 -0.61 -5.61 -12.95
N VAL A 115 -1.58 -5.92 -12.09
CA VAL A 115 -1.69 -5.36 -10.74
C VAL A 115 -0.45 -5.67 -9.91
N ILE A 116 0.00 -6.94 -9.89
CA ILE A 116 1.16 -7.35 -9.10
C ILE A 116 2.46 -6.73 -9.64
N LYS A 117 2.62 -6.63 -10.96
CA LYS A 117 3.76 -5.94 -11.57
C LYS A 117 3.79 -4.47 -11.15
N ALA A 118 2.65 -3.77 -11.25
CA ALA A 118 2.51 -2.39 -10.81
C ALA A 118 2.77 -2.24 -9.31
N ALA A 119 2.19 -3.11 -8.47
CA ALA A 119 2.42 -3.07 -7.03
C ALA A 119 3.90 -3.19 -6.66
N LYS A 120 4.63 -4.08 -7.33
CA LYS A 120 6.06 -4.29 -7.09
C LYS A 120 6.93 -3.13 -7.55
N SER A 121 6.53 -2.33 -8.55
CA SER A 121 7.31 -1.15 -8.97
C SER A 121 7.32 -0.03 -7.94
N TYR A 122 6.43 -0.08 -6.94
CA TYR A 122 6.37 0.88 -5.84
C TYR A 122 7.00 0.36 -4.54
N MET A 123 7.74 -0.76 -4.58
CA MET A 123 8.47 -1.26 -3.40
C MET A 123 9.37 -0.18 -2.80
N GLY A 124 9.30 -0.04 -1.47
CA GLY A 124 10.09 0.96 -0.74
C GLY A 124 9.48 2.36 -0.71
N THR A 125 8.37 2.64 -1.42
CA THR A 125 7.69 3.94 -1.31
C THR A 125 7.28 4.20 0.13
N PRO A 126 7.61 5.39 0.71
CA PRO A 126 7.36 5.69 2.11
C PRO A 126 5.88 5.67 2.49
N TYR A 127 5.59 5.29 3.74
CA TYR A 127 4.25 5.37 4.30
C TYR A 127 3.96 6.78 4.84
N VAL A 128 2.83 7.34 4.42
CA VAL A 128 2.23 8.55 5.03
C VAL A 128 0.74 8.29 5.22
N TYR A 129 0.25 8.39 6.45
CA TYR A 129 -1.18 8.27 6.73
C TYR A 129 -1.96 9.39 6.05
N GLY A 130 -3.04 9.06 5.34
CA GLY A 130 -3.80 10.03 4.56
C GLY A 130 -3.04 10.58 3.34
N ALA A 131 -2.07 9.83 2.81
CA ALA A 131 -1.30 10.21 1.62
C ALA A 131 -2.18 10.71 0.49
N ASP A 132 -1.67 11.64 -0.31
CA ASP A 132 -2.35 12.18 -1.48
C ASP A 132 -2.73 11.04 -2.43
N ARG A 133 -3.97 11.08 -2.91
CA ARG A 133 -4.51 10.05 -3.81
C ARG A 133 -4.14 10.29 -5.28
N THR A 134 -3.45 11.40 -5.57
CA THR A 134 -3.02 11.81 -6.92
C THR A 134 -1.50 11.78 -7.09
N ASP A 135 -0.75 11.59 -5.99
CA ASP A 135 0.72 11.55 -5.98
C ASP A 135 1.23 10.20 -5.45
N PRO A 136 2.00 9.42 -6.24
CA PRO A 136 2.55 8.14 -5.83
C PRO A 136 3.88 8.23 -5.06
N SER A 137 4.32 9.40 -4.65
CA SER A 137 5.56 9.60 -3.87
C SER A 137 5.47 9.02 -2.46
N THR A 138 4.26 8.91 -1.91
CA THR A 138 3.96 8.32 -0.62
C THR A 138 2.63 7.57 -0.65
N PHE A 139 2.46 6.58 0.23
CA PHE A 139 1.22 5.83 0.32
C PHE A 139 0.81 5.52 1.76
N ASP A 140 -0.49 5.53 2.04
CA ASP A 140 -1.10 4.68 3.05
C ASP A 140 -1.54 3.34 2.42
N CYS A 141 -2.14 2.44 3.20
CA CYS A 141 -2.53 1.11 2.71
C CYS A 141 -3.59 1.16 1.59
N SER A 142 -4.55 2.06 1.69
CA SER A 142 -5.67 2.20 0.75
C SER A 142 -5.31 3.03 -0.48
N SER A 143 -4.52 4.10 -0.32
CA SER A 143 -4.03 4.88 -1.45
C SER A 143 -3.10 4.05 -2.34
N PHE A 144 -2.25 3.22 -1.75
CA PHE A 144 -1.42 2.27 -2.48
C PHE A 144 -2.25 1.32 -3.34
N THR A 145 -3.24 0.67 -2.73
CA THR A 145 -4.08 -0.30 -3.45
C THR A 145 -4.88 0.38 -4.56
N ARG A 146 -5.50 1.53 -4.27
CA ARG A 146 -6.25 2.32 -5.26
C ARG A 146 -5.35 2.73 -6.43
N TRP A 147 -4.16 3.28 -6.14
CA TRP A 147 -3.19 3.70 -7.14
C TRP A 147 -2.77 2.55 -8.05
N VAL A 148 -2.43 1.40 -7.47
CA VAL A 148 -1.98 0.22 -8.21
C VAL A 148 -3.06 -0.26 -9.18
N PHE A 149 -4.32 -0.34 -8.77
CA PHE A 149 -5.42 -0.75 -9.64
C PHE A 149 -5.74 0.29 -10.71
N LEU A 150 -5.70 1.58 -10.37
CA LEU A 150 -5.88 2.67 -11.31
C LEU A 150 -4.77 2.67 -12.38
N TYR A 151 -3.51 2.61 -11.95
CA TYR A 151 -2.35 2.62 -12.84
C TYR A 151 -2.27 1.38 -13.73
N ALA A 152 -2.50 0.20 -13.18
CA ALA A 152 -2.38 -1.06 -13.90
C ALA A 152 -3.56 -1.33 -14.84
N LEU A 153 -4.77 -0.92 -14.48
CA LEU A 153 -6.00 -1.38 -15.13
C LEU A 153 -7.00 -0.25 -15.45
N GLY A 154 -6.74 0.99 -15.07
CA GLY A 154 -7.72 2.07 -15.15
C GLY A 154 -8.90 1.89 -14.18
N MET A 155 -8.78 1.02 -13.18
CA MET A 155 -9.81 0.75 -12.19
C MET A 155 -9.63 1.66 -10.97
N ASP A 156 -10.43 2.72 -10.90
CA ASP A 156 -10.44 3.61 -9.75
C ASP A 156 -11.27 3.00 -8.61
N LEU A 157 -10.60 2.43 -7.61
CA LEU A 157 -11.22 1.85 -6.42
C LEU A 157 -11.67 2.96 -5.45
N PRO A 158 -12.59 2.65 -4.50
CA PRO A 158 -12.98 3.59 -3.47
C PRO A 158 -11.82 4.13 -2.65
N TRP A 159 -12.06 5.26 -1.97
CA TRP A 159 -11.03 6.11 -1.39
C TRP A 159 -10.25 5.49 -0.23
N ASP A 160 -10.92 4.81 0.68
CA ASP A 160 -10.34 4.26 1.91
C ASP A 160 -10.53 2.74 2.05
N SER A 161 -9.87 2.12 3.03
CA SER A 161 -9.88 0.67 3.21
C SER A 161 -11.27 0.10 3.52
N ARG A 162 -12.13 0.84 4.24
CA ARG A 162 -13.50 0.40 4.57
C ARG A 162 -14.39 0.46 3.34
N SER A 163 -14.26 1.53 2.56
CA SER A 163 -14.98 1.69 1.29
C SER A 163 -14.54 0.66 0.25
N GLN A 164 -13.23 0.33 0.19
CA GLN A 164 -12.73 -0.76 -0.66
C GLN A 164 -13.21 -2.13 -0.19
N ALA A 165 -13.35 -2.34 1.11
CA ALA A 165 -13.95 -3.57 1.65
C ALA A 165 -15.45 -3.67 1.32
N ALA A 166 -16.19 -2.56 1.40
CA ALA A 166 -17.59 -2.50 0.96
C ALA A 166 -17.71 -2.81 -0.54
N TYR A 167 -16.79 -2.29 -1.35
CA TYR A 167 -16.70 -2.60 -2.77
C TYR A 167 -16.48 -4.10 -3.03
N VAL A 168 -15.54 -4.73 -2.31
CA VAL A 168 -15.31 -6.18 -2.40
C VAL A 168 -16.55 -6.96 -1.94
N LYS A 169 -17.20 -6.55 -0.85
CA LYS A 169 -18.46 -7.19 -0.40
C LYS A 169 -19.55 -7.11 -1.46
N ALA A 170 -19.66 -5.99 -2.17
CA ALA A 170 -20.68 -5.76 -3.19
C ALA A 170 -20.40 -6.52 -4.49
N PHE A 171 -19.17 -6.52 -4.98
CA PHE A 171 -18.87 -6.91 -6.35
C PHE A 171 -18.00 -8.15 -6.53
N ALA A 172 -17.28 -8.60 -5.49
CA ALA A 172 -16.48 -9.82 -5.59
C ALA A 172 -17.39 -11.06 -5.62
N LYS A 173 -17.14 -11.94 -6.58
CA LYS A 173 -17.84 -13.24 -6.66
C LYS A 173 -17.47 -14.16 -5.50
N ARG A 174 -16.21 -14.09 -5.06
CA ARG A 174 -15.65 -14.89 -3.98
C ARG A 174 -15.23 -13.99 -2.82
N LYS A 175 -15.75 -14.27 -1.63
CA LYS A 175 -15.45 -13.56 -0.38
C LYS A 175 -15.20 -14.59 0.72
N TYR A 176 -14.25 -14.29 1.61
CA TYR A 176 -13.84 -15.23 2.66
C TYR A 176 -13.19 -14.50 3.83
N THR A 177 -13.01 -15.23 4.93
CA THR A 177 -12.33 -14.76 6.15
C THR A 177 -11.12 -15.62 6.54
N LEU A 178 -10.84 -16.67 5.78
CA LEU A 178 -9.74 -17.60 6.03
C LEU A 178 -8.67 -17.47 4.94
N LEU A 179 -7.41 -17.29 5.34
CA LEU A 179 -6.28 -17.13 4.42
C LEU A 179 -6.12 -18.30 3.43
N GLY A 180 -6.52 -19.51 3.84
CA GLY A 180 -6.45 -20.70 2.97
C GLY A 180 -7.31 -20.60 1.71
N GLN A 181 -8.28 -19.70 1.67
CA GLN A 181 -9.17 -19.46 0.52
C GLN A 181 -8.65 -18.35 -0.41
N ALA A 182 -7.56 -17.65 0.00
CA ALA A 182 -7.00 -16.54 -0.74
C ALA A 182 -6.36 -16.99 -2.05
N ARG A 183 -6.61 -16.24 -3.11
CA ARG A 183 -5.97 -16.40 -4.42
C ARG A 183 -5.12 -15.18 -4.76
N ARG A 184 -4.09 -15.40 -5.54
CA ARG A 184 -3.18 -14.35 -6.01
C ARG A 184 -3.96 -13.20 -6.65
N GLY A 185 -3.70 -11.96 -6.20
CA GLY A 185 -4.38 -10.75 -6.62
C GLY A 185 -5.61 -10.37 -5.78
N ASP A 186 -6.02 -11.21 -4.83
CA ASP A 186 -7.11 -10.86 -3.93
C ASP A 186 -6.73 -9.67 -3.04
N LEU A 187 -7.72 -8.86 -2.71
CA LEU A 187 -7.63 -7.84 -1.68
C LEU A 187 -7.90 -8.48 -0.32
N LEU A 188 -6.99 -8.24 0.62
CA LEU A 188 -7.09 -8.68 2.01
C LEU A 188 -7.30 -7.48 2.92
N PHE A 189 -8.25 -7.59 3.85
CA PHE A 189 -8.60 -6.54 4.81
C PHE A 189 -8.40 -7.05 6.22
N PHE A 190 -7.76 -6.22 7.03
CA PHE A 190 -7.30 -6.58 8.35
C PHE A 190 -7.90 -5.63 9.40
N THR A 191 -8.24 -6.19 10.56
CA THR A 191 -8.59 -5.39 11.73
C THR A 191 -7.35 -4.76 12.36
N LYS A 192 -7.55 -3.84 13.29
CA LYS A 192 -6.46 -3.22 14.05
C LYS A 192 -5.64 -4.26 14.82
N PHE A 193 -4.43 -3.86 15.19
CA PHE A 193 -3.52 -4.71 15.95
C PHE A 193 -3.97 -4.82 17.42
N HIS A 194 -4.13 -6.05 17.91
CA HIS A 194 -4.47 -6.37 19.29
C HIS A 194 -3.40 -7.22 19.99
N GLY A 195 -2.39 -7.67 19.24
CA GLY A 195 -1.31 -8.53 19.73
C GLY A 195 -0.77 -9.45 18.65
N THR A 196 0.19 -10.28 19.03
CA THR A 196 0.90 -11.15 18.10
C THR A 196 0.38 -12.59 18.08
N ARG A 197 -0.53 -12.96 18.98
CA ARG A 197 -1.05 -14.31 19.13
C ARG A 197 -2.46 -14.43 18.55
N ALA A 198 -2.81 -15.59 18.05
CA ALA A 198 -4.17 -15.88 17.57
C ALA A 198 -5.24 -15.67 18.66
N SER A 199 -4.91 -15.97 19.92
CA SER A 199 -5.78 -15.78 21.08
C SER A 199 -6.25 -14.34 21.27
N ASP A 200 -5.44 -13.36 20.81
CA ASP A 200 -5.75 -11.93 20.95
C ASP A 200 -6.93 -11.49 20.05
N TYR A 201 -7.34 -12.34 19.11
CA TYR A 201 -8.41 -12.07 18.12
C TYR A 201 -9.61 -12.99 18.18
N VAL A 202 -9.49 -14.17 18.80
CA VAL A 202 -10.55 -15.22 18.79
C VAL A 202 -11.81 -14.76 19.50
N ARG A 203 -11.68 -13.98 20.57
CA ARG A 203 -12.83 -13.54 21.40
C ARG A 203 -13.46 -12.24 20.94
N LEU A 204 -12.89 -11.58 19.93
CA LEU A 204 -13.42 -10.32 19.43
C LEU A 204 -14.67 -10.54 18.60
N THR A 205 -15.72 -9.80 18.89
CA THR A 205 -16.95 -9.76 18.08
C THR A 205 -16.67 -9.08 16.72
N PRO A 206 -17.54 -9.23 15.71
CA PRO A 206 -17.41 -8.50 14.46
C PRO A 206 -17.33 -6.97 14.62
N ALA A 207 -18.07 -6.40 15.58
CA ALA A 207 -18.03 -4.96 15.89
C ALA A 207 -16.67 -4.52 16.45
N GLN A 208 -15.96 -5.42 17.13
CA GLN A 208 -14.61 -5.16 17.67
C GLN A 208 -13.49 -5.44 16.65
N LYS A 209 -13.84 -5.80 15.42
CA LYS A 209 -12.91 -6.05 14.32
C LYS A 209 -13.12 -5.05 13.17
N PRO A 210 -13.06 -3.72 13.41
CA PRO A 210 -13.14 -2.75 12.33
C PRO A 210 -11.98 -2.94 11.35
N ILE A 211 -12.20 -2.62 10.09
CA ILE A 211 -11.13 -2.64 9.08
C ILE A 211 -10.27 -1.41 9.26
N SER A 212 -8.97 -1.62 9.47
CA SER A 212 -7.97 -0.57 9.66
C SER A 212 -6.78 -0.70 8.71
N HIS A 213 -6.67 -1.80 7.98
CA HIS A 213 -5.55 -2.04 7.08
C HIS A 213 -5.94 -2.96 5.93
N MET A 214 -5.17 -2.90 4.83
CA MET A 214 -5.37 -3.76 3.67
C MET A 214 -4.09 -3.98 2.87
N GLY A 215 -4.15 -4.97 1.96
CA GLY A 215 -3.07 -5.26 1.01
C GLY A 215 -3.51 -6.20 -0.10
N ILE A 216 -2.59 -6.48 -1.03
CA ILE A 216 -2.81 -7.35 -2.19
C ILE A 216 -2.09 -8.68 -1.95
N TYR A 217 -2.81 -9.79 -2.01
CA TYR A 217 -2.25 -11.12 -1.80
C TYR A 217 -1.41 -11.58 -2.99
N LEU A 218 -0.18 -11.97 -2.73
CA LEU A 218 0.76 -12.42 -3.77
C LEU A 218 0.75 -13.95 -4.01
N GLY A 219 -0.01 -14.69 -3.21
CA GLY A 219 0.11 -16.14 -3.13
C GLY A 219 1.14 -16.58 -2.08
N ASN A 220 1.14 -17.87 -1.77
CA ASN A 220 2.12 -18.50 -0.86
C ASN A 220 2.25 -17.83 0.51
N GLY A 221 1.15 -17.32 1.06
CA GLY A 221 1.13 -16.67 2.37
C GLY A 221 1.84 -15.31 2.42
N LYS A 222 1.98 -14.61 1.29
CA LYS A 222 2.61 -13.29 1.20
C LYS A 222 1.62 -12.22 0.79
N VAL A 223 1.78 -11.03 1.32
CA VAL A 223 1.03 -9.82 0.98
C VAL A 223 1.98 -8.69 0.60
N ILE A 224 1.61 -7.88 -0.38
CA ILE A 224 2.24 -6.58 -0.66
C ILE A 224 1.30 -5.48 -0.19
N HIS A 225 1.81 -4.54 0.59
CA HIS A 225 1.02 -3.47 1.18
C HIS A 225 1.92 -2.27 1.54
N SER A 226 1.35 -1.09 1.67
CA SER A 226 2.00 0.01 2.38
C SER A 226 1.74 -0.20 3.87
N ALA A 227 2.77 -0.63 4.62
CA ALA A 227 2.59 -1.25 5.93
C ALA A 227 2.42 -0.23 7.06
N SER A 228 3.48 0.53 7.37
CA SER A 228 3.50 1.63 8.32
C SER A 228 4.77 2.46 8.14
N LYS A 229 4.84 3.61 8.83
CA LYS A 229 6.03 4.46 8.84
C LYS A 229 7.24 3.74 9.43
N GLU A 230 7.03 3.03 10.54
CA GLU A 230 8.10 2.31 11.26
C GLU A 230 8.67 1.14 10.46
N THR A 231 7.84 0.54 9.60
CA THR A 231 8.23 -0.64 8.80
C THR A 231 8.68 -0.31 7.38
N GLY A 232 8.73 0.99 7.02
CA GLY A 232 9.34 1.44 5.77
C GLY A 232 8.42 1.48 4.55
N GLY A 233 7.10 1.60 4.73
CA GLY A 233 6.17 1.83 3.62
C GLY A 233 5.79 0.58 2.82
N VAL A 234 5.87 0.67 1.49
CA VAL A 234 5.47 -0.43 0.59
C VAL A 234 6.46 -1.58 0.66
N ARG A 235 5.97 -2.74 1.10
CA ARG A 235 6.80 -3.93 1.33
C ARG A 235 6.03 -5.23 1.11
N ILE A 236 6.75 -6.34 1.08
CA ILE A 236 6.18 -7.68 1.05
C ILE A 236 6.41 -8.33 2.40
N ASP A 237 5.30 -8.76 3.03
CA ASP A 237 5.36 -9.52 4.28
C ASP A 237 4.81 -10.93 4.13
N THR A 238 5.40 -11.87 4.87
CA THR A 238 4.83 -13.19 5.08
C THR A 238 3.76 -13.07 6.16
N ILE A 239 2.53 -13.44 5.83
CA ILE A 239 1.38 -13.33 6.75
C ILE A 239 0.98 -14.67 7.37
N ARG A 240 1.28 -15.80 6.70
CA ARG A 240 0.96 -17.14 7.22
C ARG A 240 1.63 -17.41 8.56
N GLY A 241 0.85 -17.76 9.57
CA GLY A 241 1.30 -17.97 10.94
C GLY A 241 1.76 -16.71 11.68
N LYS A 242 1.44 -15.53 11.16
CA LYS A 242 1.82 -14.23 11.75
C LYS A 242 0.58 -13.42 12.15
N HIS A 243 0.78 -12.35 12.90
CA HIS A 243 -0.30 -11.50 13.40
C HIS A 243 -1.24 -10.97 12.29
N LEU A 244 -0.75 -10.73 11.08
CA LEU A 244 -1.60 -10.32 9.95
C LEU A 244 -2.62 -11.39 9.57
N GLU A 245 -2.27 -12.70 9.63
CA GLU A 245 -3.25 -13.75 9.38
C GLU A 245 -4.37 -13.72 10.42
N TYR A 246 -4.03 -13.51 11.70
CA TYR A 246 -5.01 -13.46 12.80
C TYR A 246 -5.92 -12.22 12.73
N ARG A 247 -5.46 -11.17 12.06
CA ARG A 247 -6.17 -9.91 11.83
C ARG A 247 -7.09 -9.97 10.61
N LEU A 248 -7.02 -10.99 9.78
CA LEU A 248 -7.81 -11.08 8.55
C LEU A 248 -9.30 -11.13 8.88
N VAL A 249 -10.07 -10.18 8.35
CA VAL A 249 -11.53 -10.07 8.54
C VAL A 249 -12.32 -10.22 7.25
N LEU A 250 -11.68 -9.97 6.11
CA LEU A 250 -12.28 -10.14 4.79
C LEU A 250 -11.18 -10.34 3.75
N GLY A 251 -11.41 -11.22 2.81
CA GLY A 251 -10.66 -11.30 1.56
C GLY A 251 -11.60 -11.48 0.38
N GLY A 252 -11.18 -11.06 -0.82
CA GLY A 252 -11.96 -11.30 -2.03
C GLY A 252 -11.27 -10.85 -3.30
N GLY A 253 -11.59 -11.52 -4.42
CA GLY A 253 -11.13 -11.21 -5.76
C GLY A 253 -12.13 -10.35 -6.52
N ILE A 254 -11.66 -9.26 -7.10
CA ILE A 254 -12.47 -8.35 -7.93
C ILE A 254 -12.11 -8.44 -9.42
N LEU A 255 -11.13 -9.27 -9.77
CA LEU A 255 -10.66 -9.53 -11.14
C LEU A 255 -11.02 -10.94 -11.65
N ASP A 256 -11.83 -11.68 -10.91
CA ASP A 256 -12.28 -13.06 -11.25
C ASP A 256 -13.44 -13.05 -12.26
#